data_904b16940d7dd07499a2036b392462d4
#
_entry.id   904b16940d7dd07499a2036b392462d4
#
_cell.length_a   1.000
_cell.length_b   1.000
_cell.length_c   1.000
_cell.angle_alpha   90.00
_cell.angle_beta   90.00
_cell.angle_gamma   90.00
#
_symmetry.space_group_name_H-M   'P 1'
#
loop_
_entity.id
_entity.type
_entity.pdbx_description
1 polymer ?
#
loop_
_entity_poly.entity_id
_entity_poly.type
_entity_poly.pdbx_seq_one_letter_code
_entity_poly.pdbx_strand_id
1 'polypeptide(L)'
;MKTALLLALAVLAPATALAASVTGTLVGGGGVDDMTIVVRAADGREVEAYCATRCGDWFVAEPESDVFALNKAFKGKRVALDYATEANGDRIAGPGPDDRLLFVKSVRIVP
;
A
#
# COMPACT_ATOMS: atom_id res chain seq x y z
N MET A 1 -48.73 3.46 5.59
CA MET A 1 -48.24 3.26 5.60
C MET A 1 -47.31 3.39 5.77
N LYS A 2 -46.83 3.29 5.89
CA LYS A 2 -46.04 3.25 6.03
C LYS A 2 -45.05 3.22 5.93
N THR A 3 -44.51 3.27 5.94
CA THR A 3 -43.68 3.15 5.82
C THR A 3 -42.60 3.45 5.79
N ALA A 4 -42.18 3.52 5.74
CA ALA A 4 -41.21 3.72 5.62
C ALA A 4 -40.25 4.07 5.95
N LEU A 5 -39.79 3.86 6.41
CA LEU A 5 -38.85 4.08 6.70
C LEU A 5 -37.83 3.92 6.84
N LEU A 6 -37.58 3.72 6.84
CA LEU A 6 -36.67 3.43 6.95
C LEU A 6 -35.65 3.71 6.66
N LEU A 7 -35.31 3.70 6.61
CA LEU A 7 -34.42 3.85 6.33
C LEU A 7 -33.52 4.43 6.57
N ALA A 8 -33.39 4.64 6.77
CA ALA A 8 -32.58 5.36 7.01
C ALA A 8 -31.50 4.95 7.57
N LEU A 9 -31.21 4.46 7.48
CA LEU A 9 -30.26 4.12 7.92
C LEU A 9 -29.19 4.51 7.57
N ALA A 10 -29.22 5.13 7.48
CA ALA A 10 -28.17 5.73 7.10
C ALA A 10 -27.10 5.40 7.83
N VAL A 11 -26.45 4.81 7.32
CA VAL A 11 -25.43 4.46 7.91
C VAL A 11 -24.39 5.32 7.75
N LEU A 12 -23.91 5.88 8.69
CA LEU A 12 -22.79 6.60 8.62
C LEU A 12 -21.68 5.72 8.75
N ALA A 13 -21.21 5.24 7.72
CA ALA A 13 -20.00 4.49 7.78
C ALA A 13 -18.93 5.39 8.28
N PRO A 14 -18.15 4.98 9.23
CA PRO A 14 -16.98 5.75 9.63
C PRO A 14 -16.03 5.86 8.46
N ALA A 15 -15.16 6.84 8.48
CA ALA A 15 -14.14 6.96 7.47
C ALA A 15 -13.19 5.80 7.66
N THR A 16 -13.47 4.71 6.98
CA THR A 16 -12.68 3.51 7.11
C THR A 16 -11.67 3.39 5.99
N ALA A 17 -10.77 2.47 6.12
CA ALA A 17 -9.83 2.15 5.07
C ALA A 17 -10.57 1.64 3.85
N LEU A 18 -10.10 2.03 2.66
CA LEU A 18 -10.60 1.53 1.40
C LEU A 18 -9.65 0.43 0.94
N ALA A 19 -10.08 -0.80 1.13
CA ALA A 19 -9.25 -1.96 0.80
C ALA A 19 -9.32 -2.29 -0.68
N ALA A 20 -8.21 -2.73 -1.24
CA ALA A 20 -8.11 -3.13 -2.64
C ALA A 20 -7.02 -4.17 -2.80
N SER A 21 -7.05 -4.84 -3.94
CA SER A 21 -6.05 -5.87 -4.27
C SER A 21 -5.61 -5.70 -5.71
N VAL A 22 -4.35 -6.00 -5.97
CA VAL A 22 -3.82 -6.02 -7.32
C VAL A 22 -2.80 -7.14 -7.43
N THR A 23 -2.82 -7.83 -8.56
CA THR A 23 -1.80 -8.79 -8.91
C THR A 23 -1.06 -8.23 -10.11
N GLY A 24 0.24 -8.19 -10.06
CA GLY A 24 1.02 -7.59 -11.14
C GLY A 24 2.50 -7.80 -10.92
N THR A 25 3.28 -7.00 -11.62
CA THR A 25 4.73 -7.09 -11.59
C THR A 25 5.28 -6.08 -10.61
N LEU A 26 6.16 -6.54 -9.74
CA LEU A 26 6.88 -5.66 -8.83
C LEU A 26 7.95 -4.93 -9.63
N VAL A 27 7.75 -3.65 -9.87
CA VAL A 27 8.61 -2.90 -10.77
C VAL A 27 9.58 -1.96 -10.06
N GLY A 28 9.35 -1.70 -8.79
CA GLY A 28 10.24 -0.81 -8.07
C GLY A 28 9.90 -0.73 -6.59
N GLY A 29 10.69 0.05 -5.89
CA GLY A 29 10.50 0.27 -4.47
C GLY A 29 11.75 0.81 -3.83
N GLY A 30 11.61 1.19 -2.58
CA GLY A 30 12.71 1.72 -1.80
C GLY A 30 12.32 2.97 -1.04
N GLY A 31 13.29 3.62 -0.46
CA GLY A 31 13.07 4.85 0.29
C GLY A 31 14.21 5.11 1.26
N VAL A 32 14.06 6.17 2.02
CA VAL A 32 15.03 6.54 3.04
C VAL A 32 14.55 6.10 4.41
N ASP A 33 13.54 6.77 4.93
CA ASP A 33 12.99 6.39 6.22
C ASP A 33 11.86 5.39 6.09
N ASP A 34 11.10 5.53 5.04
CA ASP A 34 9.91 4.69 4.81
C ASP A 34 9.99 4.10 3.42
N MET A 35 9.80 2.80 3.34
CA MET A 35 9.89 2.08 2.08
C MET A 35 8.55 2.04 1.39
N THR A 36 8.57 2.10 0.07
CA THR A 36 7.39 1.83 -0.75
C THR A 36 7.70 0.69 -1.70
N ILE A 37 6.65 0.08 -2.24
CA ILE A 37 6.77 -0.82 -3.38
C ILE A 37 5.84 -0.31 -4.47
N VAL A 38 6.20 -0.60 -5.72
CA VAL A 38 5.42 -0.23 -6.88
C VAL A 38 5.08 -1.49 -7.66
N VAL A 39 3.78 -1.73 -7.84
CA VAL A 39 3.29 -2.90 -8.56
C VAL A 39 2.55 -2.42 -9.80
N ARG A 40 2.91 -2.94 -10.96
CA ARG A 40 2.26 -2.61 -12.22
C ARG A 40 1.27 -3.71 -12.59
N ALA A 41 0.01 -3.34 -12.71
CA ALA A 41 -1.04 -4.26 -13.12
C ALA A 41 -0.96 -4.54 -14.63
N ALA A 42 -1.71 -5.54 -15.08
CA ALA A 42 -1.71 -5.94 -16.48
C ALA A 42 -2.14 -4.81 -17.41
N ASP A 43 -2.99 -3.92 -16.94
CA ASP A 43 -3.45 -2.78 -17.77
C ASP A 43 -2.47 -1.62 -17.77
N GLY A 44 -1.31 -1.76 -17.12
CA GLY A 44 -0.29 -0.73 -17.06
C GLY A 44 -0.42 0.23 -15.89
N ARG A 45 -1.51 0.16 -15.14
CA ARG A 45 -1.69 1.03 -13.98
C ARG A 45 -0.72 0.61 -12.89
N GLU A 46 -0.12 1.58 -12.24
CA GLU A 46 0.81 1.31 -11.15
C GLU A 46 0.21 1.70 -9.81
N VAL A 47 0.48 0.88 -8.82
CA VAL A 47 0.11 1.14 -7.43
C VAL A 47 1.38 1.26 -6.63
N GLU A 48 1.56 2.39 -5.98
CA GLU A 48 2.67 2.59 -5.05
C GLU A 48 2.11 2.67 -3.64
N ALA A 49 2.61 1.83 -2.76
CA ALA A 49 2.10 1.75 -1.40
C ALA A 49 3.25 1.69 -0.41
N TYR A 50 3.03 2.30 0.75
CA TYR A 50 4.01 2.28 1.83
C TYR A 50 3.99 0.92 2.51
N CYS A 51 5.18 0.39 2.75
CA CYS A 51 5.33 -0.92 3.38
C CYS A 51 4.91 -0.94 4.84
N ALA A 52 5.29 0.07 5.60
CA ALA A 52 4.96 0.15 7.02
C ALA A 52 5.18 -1.21 7.70
N THR A 53 6.36 -1.79 7.48
CA THR A 53 6.82 -3.08 8.00
C THR A 53 6.11 -4.32 7.42
N ARG A 54 5.29 -4.16 6.38
CA ARG A 54 4.52 -5.28 5.85
C ARG A 54 5.08 -5.87 4.56
N CYS A 55 6.27 -5.45 4.12
CA CYS A 55 6.87 -5.95 2.87
C CYS A 55 7.93 -7.02 3.07
N GLY A 56 8.28 -7.34 4.31
CA GLY A 56 9.34 -8.32 4.54
C GLY A 56 10.72 -7.77 4.20
N ASP A 57 11.67 -8.67 4.03
CA ASP A 57 13.07 -8.31 3.81
C ASP A 57 13.38 -8.13 2.35
N TRP A 58 12.69 -7.23 1.70
CA TRP A 58 12.82 -7.03 0.25
C TRP A 58 13.77 -5.90 -0.12
N PHE A 59 14.36 -5.24 0.85
CA PHE A 59 15.17 -4.04 0.61
C PHE A 59 16.58 -4.24 1.08
N VAL A 60 17.52 -3.59 0.37
CA VAL A 60 18.93 -3.62 0.73
C VAL A 60 19.43 -2.19 0.84
N ALA A 61 20.34 -1.96 1.78
CA ALA A 61 20.93 -0.66 1.94
C ALA A 61 21.91 -0.41 0.80
N GLU A 62 21.84 0.78 0.23
CA GLU A 62 22.84 1.17 -0.75
C GLU A 62 24.11 1.59 -0.04
N PRO A 63 25.28 1.29 -0.61
CA PRO A 63 26.54 1.64 0.06
C PRO A 63 26.66 3.12 0.31
N GLU A 64 27.14 3.45 1.52
CA GLU A 64 27.45 4.83 1.86
C GLU A 64 26.28 5.80 1.70
N SER A 65 25.10 5.31 1.97
CA SER A 65 23.90 6.08 1.76
C SER A 65 22.84 5.65 2.77
N ASP A 66 21.89 6.53 3.02
CA ASP A 66 20.74 6.20 3.86
C ASP A 66 19.59 5.60 3.03
N VAL A 67 19.83 5.40 1.73
CA VAL A 67 18.81 4.93 0.83
C VAL A 67 18.74 3.41 0.86
N PHE A 68 17.54 2.87 0.91
CA PHE A 68 17.29 1.46 0.72
C PHE A 68 16.63 1.27 -0.63
N ALA A 69 17.06 0.26 -1.35
CA ALA A 69 16.53 -0.06 -2.67
C ALA A 69 15.93 -1.45 -2.65
N LEU A 70 14.94 -1.66 -3.52
CA LEU A 70 14.38 -2.98 -3.69
C LEU A 70 15.48 -3.94 -4.16
N ASN A 71 15.57 -5.09 -3.49
CA ASN A 71 16.53 -6.11 -3.86
C ASN A 71 16.24 -6.58 -5.28
N LYS A 72 17.28 -6.62 -6.10
CA LYS A 72 17.14 -7.01 -7.52
C LYS A 72 16.52 -8.39 -7.69
N ALA A 73 16.67 -9.26 -6.71
CA ALA A 73 16.10 -10.59 -6.78
C ALA A 73 14.57 -10.57 -6.83
N PHE A 74 13.96 -9.51 -6.34
CA PHE A 74 12.49 -9.41 -6.32
C PHE A 74 11.95 -8.57 -7.45
N LYS A 75 12.76 -7.69 -8.03
CA LYS A 75 12.30 -6.84 -9.10
C LYS A 75 11.94 -7.69 -10.32
N GLY A 76 10.78 -7.44 -10.86
CA GLY A 76 10.26 -8.22 -12.00
C GLY A 76 9.43 -9.42 -11.60
N LYS A 77 9.36 -9.74 -10.32
CA LYS A 77 8.55 -10.87 -9.87
C LYS A 77 7.07 -10.51 -9.91
N ARG A 78 6.26 -11.53 -10.10
CA ARG A 78 4.81 -11.37 -10.03
C ARG A 78 4.39 -11.43 -8.58
N VAL A 79 3.59 -10.49 -8.15
CA VAL A 79 3.17 -10.38 -6.75
C VAL A 79 1.68 -10.15 -6.65
N ALA A 80 1.12 -10.59 -5.54
CA ALA A 80 -0.24 -10.24 -5.15
C ALA A 80 -0.15 -9.27 -3.98
N LEU A 81 -0.72 -8.09 -4.15
CA LEU A 81 -0.67 -7.02 -3.17
C LEU A 81 -2.07 -6.69 -2.69
N ASP A 82 -2.25 -6.74 -1.38
CA ASP A 82 -3.43 -6.20 -0.74
C ASP A 82 -3.03 -4.90 -0.09
N TYR A 83 -3.76 -3.84 -0.36
CA TYR A 83 -3.43 -2.52 0.17
C TYR A 83 -4.71 -1.79 0.56
N ALA A 84 -4.55 -0.73 1.30
CA ALA A 84 -5.69 0.08 1.72
C ALA A 84 -5.28 1.54 1.81
N THR A 85 -6.21 2.42 1.53
CA THR A 85 -6.04 3.85 1.73
C THR A 85 -6.50 4.16 3.15
N GLU A 86 -5.59 4.65 3.96
CA GLU A 86 -5.84 4.87 5.39
C GLU A 86 -5.21 6.18 5.83
N ALA A 87 -5.71 6.75 6.91
CA ALA A 87 -5.10 7.91 7.51
C ALA A 87 -3.69 7.54 7.98
N ASN A 88 -2.76 8.47 7.79
CA ASN A 88 -1.37 8.24 8.14
C ASN A 88 -1.18 7.99 9.64
N GLY A 89 -1.84 8.74 10.47
CA GLY A 89 -1.51 8.73 11.89
C GLY A 89 -0.11 9.27 12.07
N ASP A 90 0.77 8.42 12.55
CA ASP A 90 2.17 8.79 12.70
C ASP A 90 3.12 7.83 11.99
N ARG A 91 2.59 7.05 11.03
CA ARG A 91 3.39 6.00 10.42
C ARG A 91 4.46 6.51 9.47
N ILE A 92 4.14 7.52 8.68
CA ILE A 92 5.06 8.04 7.68
C ILE A 92 5.45 9.45 8.08
N ALA A 93 6.75 9.74 8.05
CA ALA A 93 7.26 11.06 8.36
C ALA A 93 6.98 12.01 7.20
N GLY A 94 6.54 13.21 7.51
CA GLY A 94 6.25 14.24 6.53
C GLY A 94 4.79 14.52 6.37
N PRO A 95 3.99 13.55 5.91
CA PRO A 95 2.53 13.78 5.82
C PRO A 95 1.92 13.98 7.19
N GLY A 96 0.79 14.70 7.21
CA GLY A 96 0.06 14.91 8.45
C GLY A 96 -0.67 13.64 8.91
N PRO A 97 -1.15 13.65 10.16
CA PRO A 97 -1.81 12.45 10.69
C PRO A 97 -3.13 12.13 10.00
N ASP A 98 -3.78 13.14 9.41
CA ASP A 98 -5.05 12.92 8.73
C ASP A 98 -4.89 12.69 7.23
N ASP A 99 -3.69 12.79 6.70
CA ASP A 99 -3.45 12.54 5.29
C ASP A 99 -3.68 11.08 5.00
N ARG A 100 -4.35 10.80 3.89
CA ARG A 100 -4.68 9.43 3.51
C ARG A 100 -3.65 8.93 2.53
N LEU A 101 -3.07 7.79 2.85
CA LEU A 101 -1.98 7.20 2.08
C LEU A 101 -2.31 5.75 1.80
N LEU A 102 -1.63 5.18 0.81
CA LEU A 102 -1.78 3.76 0.51
C LEU A 102 -0.80 2.98 1.35
N PHE A 103 -1.30 1.99 2.04
CA PHE A 103 -0.49 1.12 2.89
C PHE A 103 -0.63 -0.33 2.46
N VAL A 104 0.50 -1.02 2.40
CA VAL A 104 0.51 -2.47 2.16
C VAL A 104 -0.12 -3.15 3.36
N LYS A 105 -1.08 -4.02 3.09
CA LYS A 105 -1.67 -4.86 4.13
C LYS A 105 -1.06 -6.25 4.08
N SER A 106 -0.77 -6.73 2.89
CA SER A 106 0.02 -7.95 2.68
C SER A 106 0.55 -7.95 1.26
N VAL A 107 1.68 -8.58 1.05
CA VAL A 107 2.22 -8.76 -0.29
C VAL A 107 2.97 -10.08 -0.33
N ARG A 108 2.83 -10.82 -1.43
CA ARG A 108 3.53 -12.08 -1.58
C ARG A 108 3.86 -12.32 -3.04
N ILE A 109 4.93 -13.06 -3.27
CA ILE A 109 5.31 -13.47 -4.61
C ILE A 109 4.39 -14.61 -5.02
N VAL A 110 3.89 -14.56 -6.24
CA VAL A 110 3.00 -15.59 -6.79
C VAL A 110 3.60 -16.14 -8.07
N PRO A 111 3.20 -17.35 -8.45
CA PRO A 111 3.71 -17.97 -9.67
C PRO A 111 3.33 -17.19 -10.92
#